data_24c77ff8b6ddb5b8361c250f5c1b38e0
#
_entry.id   24c77ff8b6ddb5b8361c250f5c1b38e0
#
_cell.length_a   1.000
_cell.length_b   1.000
_cell.length_c   1.000
_cell.angle_alpha   90.00
_cell.angle_beta   90.00
_cell.angle_gamma   90.00
#
_symmetry.space_group_name_H-M   'P 1'
#
loop_
_entity.id
_entity.type
_entity.pdbx_description
1 polymer ?
#
loop_
_entity_poly.entity_id
_entity_poly.type
_entity_poly.pdbx_seq_one_letter_code
_entity_poly.pdbx_strand_id
1 'polypeptide(L)'
;LGLSDGDNATTGHGYLDIVDFIIQSCTDVERNLQELYRRVAFNICIGNSDDHFRNHGFLLTAKGWTLSPAYDMNPTLNEYQSLLISADSNKADLNVLLAACEDYMLNRKTAEKIVSEVIEAVKGWREIAVRQGISKREIDMFSGVLDERCKQYVSI
;
A
#
# COMPACT_ATOMS: atom_id res chain seq x y z
N LEU A 1 1.48 -9.67 -17.02
CA LEU A 1 0.73 -10.35 -15.95
C LEU A 1 -0.46 -11.18 -16.48
N GLY A 2 -0.96 -10.93 -17.70
CA GLY A 2 -2.16 -11.60 -18.22
C GLY A 2 -3.45 -11.23 -17.49
N LEU A 3 -3.41 -10.21 -16.64
CA LEU A 3 -4.56 -9.71 -15.88
C LEU A 3 -5.44 -8.82 -16.75
N SER A 4 -6.74 -8.80 -16.46
CA SER A 4 -7.73 -7.93 -17.09
C SER A 4 -8.03 -6.71 -16.21
N ASP A 5 -8.68 -5.72 -16.79
CA ASP A 5 -9.05 -4.47 -16.11
C ASP A 5 -10.06 -4.65 -14.95
N GLY A 6 -10.73 -5.81 -14.89
CA GLY A 6 -11.67 -6.16 -13.84
C GLY A 6 -11.12 -7.05 -12.74
N ASP A 7 -9.86 -7.48 -12.83
CA ASP A 7 -9.27 -8.37 -11.84
C ASP A 7 -9.00 -7.63 -10.52
N ASN A 8 -9.48 -8.20 -9.43
CA ASN A 8 -9.43 -7.61 -8.09
C ASN A 8 -9.61 -8.70 -7.01
N ALA A 9 -9.79 -8.32 -5.76
CA ALA A 9 -9.98 -9.25 -4.65
C ALA A 9 -11.16 -10.23 -4.86
N THR A 10 -12.21 -9.83 -5.55
CA THR A 10 -13.37 -10.71 -5.82
C THR A 10 -13.07 -11.79 -6.86
N THR A 11 -12.06 -11.57 -7.71
CA THR A 11 -11.56 -12.54 -8.68
C THR A 11 -10.32 -13.29 -8.17
N GLY A 12 -9.93 -13.06 -6.91
CA GLY A 12 -8.80 -13.73 -6.28
C GLY A 12 -7.44 -13.10 -6.59
N HIS A 13 -7.42 -11.85 -7.07
CA HIS A 13 -6.21 -11.14 -7.45
C HIS A 13 -5.82 -10.02 -6.47
N GLY A 14 -4.53 -9.78 -6.33
CA GLY A 14 -4.02 -8.79 -5.39
C GLY A 14 -2.57 -8.40 -5.58
N TYR A 15 -2.01 -7.80 -4.56
CA TYR A 15 -0.62 -7.31 -4.60
C TYR A 15 0.40 -8.43 -4.80
N LEU A 16 0.07 -9.70 -4.47
CA LEU A 16 0.96 -10.82 -4.69
C LEU A 16 1.17 -11.11 -6.18
N ASP A 17 0.21 -10.81 -7.06
CA ASP A 17 0.41 -10.86 -8.52
C ASP A 17 1.48 -9.85 -8.98
N ILE A 18 1.57 -8.69 -8.31
CA ILE A 18 2.60 -7.68 -8.57
C ILE A 18 3.96 -8.15 -8.04
N VAL A 19 3.98 -8.82 -6.87
CA VAL A 19 5.18 -9.47 -6.31
C VAL A 19 5.75 -10.45 -7.32
N ASP A 20 4.93 -11.33 -7.87
CA ASP A 20 5.34 -12.33 -8.86
C ASP A 20 5.94 -11.66 -10.11
N PHE A 21 5.32 -10.58 -10.59
CA PHE A 21 5.87 -9.83 -11.73
C PHE A 21 7.23 -9.20 -11.40
N ILE A 22 7.38 -8.62 -10.20
CA ILE A 22 8.66 -8.04 -9.77
C ILE A 22 9.75 -9.10 -9.74
N ILE A 23 9.48 -10.26 -9.16
CA ILE A 23 10.44 -11.37 -9.07
C ILE A 23 10.86 -11.86 -10.45
N GLN A 24 9.92 -11.97 -11.38
CA GLN A 24 10.18 -12.54 -12.71
C GLN A 24 10.81 -11.55 -13.69
N SER A 25 10.55 -10.25 -13.55
CA SER A 25 10.80 -9.27 -14.62
C SER A 25 11.64 -8.07 -14.22
N CYS A 26 11.69 -7.72 -12.94
CA CYS A 26 12.37 -6.51 -12.50
C CYS A 26 13.85 -6.74 -12.18
N THR A 27 14.64 -5.70 -12.38
CA THR A 27 15.97 -5.58 -11.77
C THR A 27 15.86 -5.04 -10.36
N ASP A 28 16.86 -5.28 -9.49
CA ASP A 28 16.84 -4.84 -8.09
C ASP A 28 15.56 -5.28 -7.39
N VAL A 29 15.30 -6.58 -7.43
CA VAL A 29 14.07 -7.22 -6.95
C VAL A 29 13.76 -6.82 -5.51
N GLU A 30 14.76 -6.91 -4.61
CA GLU A 30 14.59 -6.58 -3.20
C GLU A 30 14.08 -5.15 -2.98
N ARG A 31 14.68 -4.17 -3.65
CA ARG A 31 14.26 -2.77 -3.57
C ARG A 31 12.85 -2.56 -4.09
N ASN A 32 12.48 -3.19 -5.21
CA ASN A 32 11.14 -3.07 -5.77
C ASN A 32 10.09 -3.72 -4.86
N LEU A 33 10.39 -4.85 -4.21
CA LEU A 33 9.50 -5.49 -3.25
C LEU A 33 9.31 -4.65 -1.98
N GLN A 34 10.39 -4.07 -1.44
CA GLN A 34 10.29 -3.15 -0.29
C GLN A 34 9.48 -1.91 -0.64
N GLU A 35 9.63 -1.37 -1.86
CA GLU A 35 8.86 -0.25 -2.34
C GLU A 35 7.38 -0.61 -2.52
N LEU A 36 7.05 -1.76 -3.11
CA LEU A 36 5.67 -2.23 -3.19
C LEU A 36 5.04 -2.38 -1.80
N TYR A 37 5.74 -3.03 -0.89
CA TYR A 37 5.27 -3.23 0.49
C TYR A 37 5.00 -1.89 1.20
N ARG A 38 5.86 -0.90 1.00
CA ARG A 38 5.70 0.47 1.50
C ARG A 38 4.43 1.12 0.96
N ARG A 39 4.12 0.95 -0.33
CA ARG A 39 2.90 1.48 -0.95
C ARG A 39 1.65 0.82 -0.39
N VAL A 40 1.65 -0.49 -0.21
CA VAL A 40 0.53 -1.22 0.41
C VAL A 40 0.30 -0.70 1.84
N ALA A 41 1.36 -0.57 2.65
CA ALA A 41 1.26 -0.01 4.00
C ALA A 41 0.71 1.43 3.98
N PHE A 42 1.17 2.27 3.05
CA PHE A 42 0.69 3.64 2.91
C PHE A 42 -0.78 3.67 2.48
N ASN A 43 -1.20 2.88 1.49
CA ASN A 43 -2.59 2.76 1.06
C ASN A 43 -3.51 2.34 2.21
N ILE A 44 -3.07 1.40 3.06
CA ILE A 44 -3.80 1.03 4.27
C ILE A 44 -3.92 2.23 5.21
N CYS A 45 -2.83 2.92 5.52
CA CYS A 45 -2.81 4.04 6.47
C CYS A 45 -3.70 5.20 6.04
N ILE A 46 -3.67 5.57 4.74
CA ILE A 46 -4.49 6.69 4.24
C ILE A 46 -5.90 6.27 3.82
N GLY A 47 -6.20 4.97 3.82
CA GLY A 47 -7.48 4.45 3.39
C GLY A 47 -7.70 4.48 1.89
N ASN A 48 -6.65 4.42 1.07
CA ASN A 48 -6.79 4.30 -0.38
C ASN A 48 -7.31 2.91 -0.76
N SER A 49 -8.61 2.72 -0.76
CA SER A 49 -9.26 1.45 -1.09
C SER A 49 -9.50 1.25 -2.59
N ASP A 50 -9.34 2.31 -3.40
CA ASP A 50 -9.52 2.26 -4.86
C ASP A 50 -8.20 1.95 -5.60
N ASP A 51 -7.23 1.39 -4.88
CA ASP A 51 -5.99 0.95 -5.51
C ASP A 51 -6.22 -0.32 -6.34
N HIS A 52 -5.88 -0.27 -7.60
CA HIS A 52 -6.06 -1.34 -8.59
C HIS A 52 -4.81 -1.48 -9.47
N PHE A 53 -4.73 -2.55 -10.27
CA PHE A 53 -3.51 -2.87 -11.03
C PHE A 53 -3.02 -1.73 -11.93
N ARG A 54 -3.90 -0.88 -12.47
CA ARG A 54 -3.53 0.29 -13.29
C ARG A 54 -2.75 1.36 -12.52
N ASN A 55 -2.80 1.36 -11.19
CA ASN A 55 -2.06 2.29 -10.33
C ASN A 55 -0.61 1.82 -10.06
N HIS A 56 -0.21 0.66 -10.63
CA HIS A 56 1.11 0.07 -10.48
C HIS A 56 1.82 -0.02 -11.83
N GLY A 57 2.45 1.09 -12.23
CA GLY A 57 3.24 1.16 -13.46
C GLY A 57 4.67 0.63 -13.27
N PHE A 58 5.28 0.22 -14.39
CA PHE A 58 6.68 -0.17 -14.45
C PHE A 58 7.40 0.62 -15.55
N LEU A 59 8.64 1.00 -15.30
CA LEU A 59 9.51 1.72 -16.23
C LEU A 59 10.61 0.78 -16.73
N LEU A 60 10.80 0.76 -18.04
CA LEU A 60 11.96 0.11 -18.64
C LEU A 60 13.14 1.07 -18.61
N THR A 61 14.17 0.72 -17.86
CA THR A 61 15.43 1.46 -17.76
C THR A 61 16.53 0.74 -18.54
N ALA A 62 17.71 1.33 -18.64
CA ALA A 62 18.89 0.67 -19.20
C ALA A 62 19.31 -0.59 -18.42
N LYS A 63 18.86 -0.75 -17.17
CA LYS A 63 19.14 -1.91 -16.31
C LYS A 63 18.01 -2.95 -16.33
N GLY A 64 16.86 -2.65 -16.93
CA GLY A 64 15.67 -3.49 -16.95
C GLY A 64 14.46 -2.84 -16.29
N TRP A 65 13.43 -3.60 -16.01
CA TRP A 65 12.18 -3.11 -15.42
C TRP A 65 12.32 -2.74 -13.95
N THR A 66 11.65 -1.67 -13.54
CA THR A 66 11.52 -1.23 -12.14
C THR A 66 10.15 -0.60 -11.92
N LEU A 67 9.65 -0.61 -10.69
CA LEU A 67 8.42 0.11 -10.33
C LEU A 67 8.54 1.60 -10.71
N SER A 68 7.49 2.16 -11.31
CA SER A 68 7.37 3.61 -11.52
C SER A 68 7.24 4.35 -10.19
N PRO A 69 7.42 5.66 -10.14
CA PRO A 69 6.92 6.45 -9.00
C PRO A 69 5.44 6.16 -8.73
N ALA A 70 5.04 6.21 -7.46
CA ALA A 70 3.64 6.03 -7.07
C ALA A 70 2.76 7.18 -7.58
N TYR A 71 1.52 6.87 -7.94
CA TYR A 71 0.52 7.84 -8.40
C TYR A 71 -0.88 7.36 -7.99
N ASP A 72 -1.86 8.27 -8.05
CA ASP A 72 -3.27 8.01 -7.75
C ASP A 72 -3.52 7.46 -6.34
N MET A 73 -2.77 7.95 -5.36
CA MET A 73 -2.86 7.53 -3.96
C MET A 73 -3.82 8.46 -3.19
N ASN A 74 -5.12 8.22 -3.33
CA ASN A 74 -6.17 9.07 -2.79
C ASN A 74 -6.86 8.41 -1.58
N PRO A 75 -7.08 9.14 -0.46
CA PRO A 75 -7.79 8.58 0.69
C PRO A 75 -9.27 8.34 0.36
N THR A 76 -9.80 7.24 0.87
CA THR A 76 -11.23 6.89 0.82
C THR A 76 -11.73 6.52 2.22
N LEU A 77 -13.03 6.27 2.38
CA LEU A 77 -13.64 5.89 3.66
C LEU A 77 -13.96 4.39 3.78
N ASN A 78 -13.52 3.57 2.83
CA ASN A 78 -13.82 2.14 2.80
C ASN A 78 -12.86 1.34 3.71
N GLU A 79 -13.33 0.21 4.24
CA GLU A 79 -12.56 -0.67 5.12
C GLU A 79 -11.78 -1.76 4.39
N TYR A 80 -12.11 -2.02 3.12
CA TYR A 80 -11.52 -3.07 2.30
C TYR A 80 -10.83 -2.49 1.08
N GLN A 81 -9.71 -3.08 0.72
CA GLN A 81 -8.96 -2.74 -0.48
C GLN A 81 -9.59 -3.42 -1.72
N SER A 82 -9.43 -2.81 -2.89
CA SER A 82 -9.81 -3.46 -4.16
C SER A 82 -8.96 -4.69 -4.46
N LEU A 83 -7.68 -4.68 -4.06
CA LEU A 83 -6.74 -5.78 -4.23
C LEU A 83 -6.57 -6.59 -2.94
N LEU A 84 -6.33 -7.90 -3.06
CA LEU A 84 -5.92 -8.72 -1.93
C LEU A 84 -4.58 -8.25 -1.37
N ILE A 85 -4.49 -8.11 -0.06
CA ILE A 85 -3.26 -7.76 0.68
C ILE A 85 -2.45 -9.02 0.99
N SER A 86 -3.13 -10.10 1.37
CA SER A 86 -2.58 -11.45 1.56
C SER A 86 -3.22 -12.42 0.56
N ALA A 87 -2.90 -13.69 0.64
CA ALA A 87 -3.48 -14.71 -0.22
C ALA A 87 -5.01 -14.80 -0.16
N ASP A 88 -5.62 -14.35 0.95
CA ASP A 88 -7.03 -14.55 1.26
C ASP A 88 -7.75 -13.32 1.84
N SER A 89 -7.05 -12.20 2.04
CA SER A 89 -7.62 -11.02 2.71
C SER A 89 -7.32 -9.71 1.97
N ASN A 90 -8.35 -8.89 1.81
CA ASN A 90 -8.25 -7.50 1.35
C ASN A 90 -8.63 -6.49 2.44
N LYS A 91 -8.70 -6.92 3.70
CA LYS A 91 -8.97 -6.01 4.81
C LYS A 91 -7.83 -5.02 4.98
N ALA A 92 -8.15 -3.73 4.98
CA ALA A 92 -7.18 -2.65 5.14
C ALA A 92 -6.65 -2.58 6.58
N ASP A 93 -5.80 -3.53 6.95
CA ASP A 93 -5.26 -3.73 8.30
C ASP A 93 -3.75 -4.01 8.20
N LEU A 94 -2.94 -3.21 8.89
CA LEU A 94 -1.48 -3.37 8.92
C LEU A 94 -1.04 -4.70 9.53
N ASN A 95 -1.84 -5.29 10.42
CA ASN A 95 -1.52 -6.60 10.99
C ASN A 95 -1.69 -7.72 9.95
N VAL A 96 -2.66 -7.60 9.03
CA VAL A 96 -2.82 -8.51 7.88
C VAL A 96 -1.58 -8.42 6.98
N LEU A 97 -1.16 -7.20 6.63
CA LEU A 97 0.04 -6.98 5.82
C LEU A 97 1.30 -7.52 6.50
N LEU A 98 1.45 -7.29 7.80
CA LEU A 98 2.61 -7.79 8.56
C LEU A 98 2.63 -9.32 8.67
N ALA A 99 1.46 -9.96 8.82
CA ALA A 99 1.38 -11.41 8.83
C ALA A 99 1.78 -12.02 7.47
N ALA A 100 1.51 -11.32 6.38
CA ALA A 100 1.83 -11.72 5.02
C ALA A 100 3.23 -11.28 4.54
N CYS A 101 4.10 -10.75 5.41
CA CYS A 101 5.38 -10.18 4.96
C CYS A 101 6.29 -11.15 4.21
N GLU A 102 6.25 -12.45 4.53
CA GLU A 102 7.03 -13.49 3.84
C GLU A 102 6.53 -13.70 2.40
N ASP A 103 5.24 -13.52 2.13
CA ASP A 103 4.67 -13.57 0.78
C ASP A 103 5.21 -12.44 -0.11
N TYR A 104 5.61 -11.31 0.50
CA TYR A 104 6.33 -10.21 -0.16
C TYR A 104 7.85 -10.40 -0.16
N MET A 105 8.35 -11.57 0.18
CA MET A 105 9.79 -11.89 0.29
C MET A 105 10.53 -11.01 1.30
N LEU A 106 9.84 -10.49 2.31
CA LEU A 106 10.43 -9.67 3.36
C LEU A 106 10.49 -10.44 4.69
N ASN A 107 11.62 -10.29 5.41
CA ASN A 107 11.65 -10.73 6.79
C ASN A 107 10.86 -9.79 7.70
N ARG A 108 10.39 -10.29 8.82
CA ARG A 108 9.55 -9.56 9.78
C ARG A 108 10.13 -8.22 10.21
N LYS A 109 11.43 -8.19 10.50
CA LYS A 109 12.13 -6.96 10.97
C LYS A 109 12.10 -5.85 9.90
N THR A 110 12.33 -6.19 8.63
CA THR A 110 12.26 -5.24 7.51
C THR A 110 10.83 -4.74 7.32
N ALA A 111 9.86 -5.65 7.39
CA ALA A 111 8.44 -5.31 7.25
C ALA A 111 7.98 -4.33 8.36
N GLU A 112 8.30 -4.62 9.61
CA GLU A 112 7.98 -3.75 10.76
C GLU A 112 8.65 -2.38 10.65
N LYS A 113 9.90 -2.33 10.19
CA LYS A 113 10.59 -1.07 9.94
C LYS A 113 9.86 -0.22 8.90
N ILE A 114 9.47 -0.83 7.75
CA ILE A 114 8.74 -0.13 6.68
C ILE A 114 7.40 0.40 7.20
N VAL A 115 6.63 -0.44 7.89
CA VAL A 115 5.34 -0.04 8.48
C VAL A 115 5.51 1.12 9.46
N SER A 116 6.51 1.06 10.34
CA SER A 116 6.78 2.13 11.31
C SER A 116 7.15 3.45 10.63
N GLU A 117 7.97 3.42 9.58
CA GLU A 117 8.33 4.60 8.79
C GLU A 117 7.10 5.22 8.11
N VAL A 118 6.20 4.41 7.58
CA VAL A 118 4.95 4.86 6.94
C VAL A 118 4.02 5.50 7.97
N ILE A 119 3.79 4.85 9.11
CA ILE A 119 2.97 5.40 10.20
C ILE A 119 3.50 6.76 10.65
N GLU A 120 4.81 6.87 10.86
CA GLU A 120 5.42 8.13 11.30
C GLU A 120 5.23 9.24 10.26
N ALA A 121 5.38 8.91 8.97
CA ALA A 121 5.14 9.87 7.89
C ALA A 121 3.67 10.33 7.81
N VAL A 122 2.72 9.43 8.05
CA VAL A 122 1.28 9.75 8.00
C VAL A 122 0.82 10.55 9.21
N LYS A 123 1.41 10.40 10.40
CA LYS A 123 1.02 11.13 11.62
C LYS A 123 0.92 12.65 11.45
N GLY A 124 1.75 13.24 10.60
CA GLY A 124 1.77 14.69 10.33
C GLY A 124 0.70 15.18 9.34
N TRP A 125 -0.20 14.33 8.88
CA TRP A 125 -1.14 14.65 7.82
C TRP A 125 -2.02 15.88 8.08
N ARG A 126 -2.47 16.09 9.32
CA ARG A 126 -3.34 17.23 9.69
C ARG A 126 -2.65 18.58 9.48
N GLU A 127 -1.40 18.69 9.90
CA GLU A 127 -0.62 19.91 9.72
C GLU A 127 -0.39 20.21 8.24
N ILE A 128 -0.16 19.16 7.44
CA ILE A 128 -0.03 19.27 6.00
C ILE A 128 -1.34 19.73 5.38
N ALA A 129 -2.47 19.10 5.75
CA ALA A 129 -3.81 19.46 5.26
C ALA A 129 -4.17 20.92 5.57
N VAL A 130 -3.94 21.37 6.81
CA VAL A 130 -4.16 22.78 7.20
C VAL A 130 -3.29 23.73 6.38
N ARG A 131 -2.01 23.40 6.20
CA ARG A 131 -1.07 24.21 5.41
C ARG A 131 -1.47 24.31 3.95
N GLN A 132 -2.09 23.24 3.41
CA GLN A 132 -2.60 23.20 2.04
C GLN A 132 -3.99 23.85 1.89
N GLY A 133 -4.57 24.39 2.96
CA GLY A 133 -5.86 25.07 2.93
C GLY A 133 -7.07 24.15 2.88
N ILE A 134 -6.90 22.86 3.23
CA ILE A 134 -8.01 21.93 3.36
C ILE A 134 -8.94 22.40 4.48
N SER A 135 -10.25 22.38 4.23
CA SER A 135 -11.23 22.85 5.19
C SER A 135 -11.28 21.95 6.45
N LYS A 136 -11.61 22.57 7.60
CA LYS A 136 -11.78 21.81 8.85
C LYS A 136 -12.80 20.67 8.70
N ARG A 137 -13.88 20.89 7.95
CA ARG A 137 -14.91 19.88 7.70
C ARG A 137 -14.34 18.64 6.98
N GLU A 138 -13.51 18.85 5.97
CA GLU A 138 -12.85 17.77 5.23
C GLU A 138 -11.82 17.05 6.11
N ILE A 139 -11.02 17.80 6.88
CA ILE A 139 -10.09 17.23 7.86
C ILE A 139 -10.82 16.35 8.87
N ASP A 140 -11.94 16.83 9.43
CA ASP A 140 -12.74 16.06 10.40
C ASP A 140 -13.36 14.80 9.76
N MET A 141 -13.74 14.85 8.48
CA MET A 141 -14.29 13.71 7.74
C MET A 141 -13.29 12.57 7.58
N PHE A 142 -12.02 12.89 7.30
CA PHE A 142 -10.97 11.88 7.09
C PHE A 142 -10.26 11.47 8.39
N SER A 143 -10.47 12.18 9.51
CA SER A 143 -9.77 11.87 10.76
C SER A 143 -10.04 10.45 11.27
N GLY A 144 -11.27 9.95 11.13
CA GLY A 144 -11.61 8.60 11.54
C GLY A 144 -10.77 7.53 10.83
N VAL A 145 -10.46 7.72 9.55
CA VAL A 145 -9.66 6.77 8.77
C VAL A 145 -8.17 6.97 9.03
N LEU A 146 -7.66 8.18 8.83
CA LEU A 146 -6.22 8.46 8.87
C LEU A 146 -5.62 8.31 10.29
N ASP A 147 -6.40 8.62 11.33
CA ASP A 147 -5.91 8.50 12.70
C ASP A 147 -6.06 7.07 13.25
N GLU A 148 -7.18 6.38 12.96
CA GLU A 148 -7.47 5.08 13.57
C GLU A 148 -6.67 3.94 12.94
N ARG A 149 -6.46 3.93 11.63
CA ARG A 149 -5.75 2.84 10.95
C ARG A 149 -4.28 2.75 11.38
N CYS A 150 -3.64 3.89 11.59
CA CYS A 150 -2.27 3.90 12.10
C CYS A 150 -2.18 3.52 13.59
N LYS A 151 -3.25 3.74 14.39
CA LYS A 151 -3.30 3.36 15.81
C LYS A 151 -3.55 1.87 16.04
N GLN A 152 -4.18 1.18 15.11
CA GLN A 152 -4.45 -0.27 15.22
C GLN A 152 -3.17 -1.10 15.20
N TYR A 153 -2.07 -0.54 14.74
CA TYR A 153 -0.76 -1.16 14.82
C TYR A 153 -0.17 -0.96 16.23
N VAL A 154 -0.20 -2.00 17.03
CA VAL A 154 0.54 -2.06 18.31
C VAL A 154 1.84 -2.80 18.02
N SER A 155 2.96 -2.07 18.08
CA SER A 155 4.30 -2.67 18.06
C SER A 155 4.40 -3.63 19.25
N ILE A 156 4.57 -4.93 18.97
CA ILE A 156 4.80 -5.97 19.99
C ILE A 156 6.27 -5.96 20.38
#